data_0082195b5a4095391b78f6b244c119f3
#
_entry.id   0082195b5a4095391b78f6b244c119f3
#
_cell.length_a   1.000
_cell.length_b   1.000
_cell.length_c   1.000
_cell.angle_alpha   90.00
_cell.angle_beta   90.00
_cell.angle_gamma   90.00
#
_symmetry.space_group_name_H-M   'P 1'
#
loop_
_entity.id
_entity.type
_entity.pdbx_description
1 polymer ?
#
loop_
_entity_poly.entity_id
_entity_poly.type
_entity_poly.pdbx_seq_one_letter_code
_entity_poly.pdbx_strand_id
1 'polypeptide(L)'
;VSKFASRGNSFQRKFRNNLHQRKTFGLFYGDLKKSYLKKSILKSINTKNYGNPNLSDYRHVTLKFFESRLDTVIHRANFSLSIQEASQLILHGHVLVNGKPVKTKSYHLSTNDLIEIAHNKKSRALVKKNIDRSNFWPIPPKHLLVNYNTLQIIFAYQDDSNLMPVFNHYLNIDSVIANIKKG
;
A
#
# COMPACT_ATOMS: atom_id res chain seq x y z
N VAL A 1 -15.24 -38.54 23.52
CA VAL A 1 -15.13 -37.23 22.85
C VAL A 1 -14.75 -37.50 21.39
N SER A 2 -15.69 -37.32 20.46
CA SER A 2 -15.48 -37.65 19.05
C SER A 2 -14.40 -36.76 18.42
N LYS A 3 -13.43 -37.36 17.72
CA LYS A 3 -12.37 -36.69 16.95
C LYS A 3 -12.94 -35.68 15.92
N PHE A 4 -14.20 -35.75 15.59
CA PHE A 4 -14.90 -34.86 14.66
C PHE A 4 -15.18 -33.46 15.23
N ALA A 5 -15.44 -33.32 16.53
CA ALA A 5 -15.70 -32.03 17.17
C ALA A 5 -14.45 -31.11 17.17
N SER A 6 -13.25 -31.69 17.27
CA SER A 6 -11.99 -30.94 17.25
C SER A 6 -11.63 -30.42 15.85
N ARG A 7 -12.00 -31.13 14.77
CA ARG A 7 -11.73 -30.68 13.38
C ARG A 7 -12.57 -29.48 12.98
N GLY A 8 -13.85 -29.44 13.37
CA GLY A 8 -14.72 -28.30 13.08
C GLY A 8 -14.20 -27.01 13.71
N ASN A 9 -13.81 -27.05 14.98
CA ASN A 9 -13.28 -25.90 15.70
C ASN A 9 -11.94 -25.40 15.11
N SER A 10 -11.07 -26.30 14.66
CA SER A 10 -9.79 -25.94 14.00
C SER A 10 -10.02 -25.27 12.65
N PHE A 11 -10.93 -25.79 11.83
CA PHE A 11 -11.29 -25.20 10.53
C PHE A 11 -11.91 -23.82 10.68
N GLN A 12 -12.85 -23.65 11.60
CA GLN A 12 -13.50 -22.36 11.88
C GLN A 12 -12.50 -21.31 12.37
N ARG A 13 -11.56 -21.70 13.24
CA ARG A 13 -10.48 -20.80 13.70
C ARG A 13 -9.60 -20.34 12.53
N LYS A 14 -9.18 -21.28 11.68
CA LYS A 14 -8.35 -21.00 10.50
C LYS A 14 -9.08 -20.09 9.52
N PHE A 15 -10.34 -20.34 9.23
CA PHE A 15 -11.17 -19.50 8.36
C PHE A 15 -11.31 -18.08 8.93
N ARG A 16 -11.63 -17.95 10.23
CA ARG A 16 -11.77 -16.66 10.91
C ARG A 16 -10.46 -15.86 10.87
N ASN A 17 -9.34 -16.52 11.16
CA ASN A 17 -8.02 -15.89 11.09
C ASN A 17 -7.70 -15.39 9.68
N ASN A 18 -7.94 -16.22 8.67
CA ASN A 18 -7.71 -15.85 7.27
C ASN A 18 -8.59 -14.67 6.81
N LEU A 19 -9.85 -14.65 7.26
CA LEU A 19 -10.76 -13.54 7.00
C LEU A 19 -10.27 -12.26 7.66
N HIS A 20 -9.82 -12.36 8.92
CA HIS A 20 -9.26 -11.24 9.68
C HIS A 20 -8.01 -10.69 8.99
N GLN A 21 -7.02 -11.54 8.65
CA GLN A 21 -5.80 -11.13 7.96
C GLN A 21 -6.09 -10.40 6.65
N ARG A 22 -7.03 -10.91 5.84
CA ARG A 22 -7.42 -10.25 4.60
C ARG A 22 -8.10 -8.90 4.83
N LYS A 23 -8.99 -8.80 5.82
CA LYS A 23 -9.65 -7.52 6.18
C LYS A 23 -8.62 -6.51 6.67
N THR A 24 -7.72 -6.92 7.56
CA THR A 24 -6.65 -6.05 8.08
C THR A 24 -5.74 -5.55 6.96
N PHE A 25 -5.35 -6.42 6.02
CA PHE A 25 -4.58 -6.03 4.84
C PHE A 25 -5.35 -5.02 3.97
N GLY A 26 -6.64 -5.24 3.73
CA GLY A 26 -7.48 -4.31 2.97
C GLY A 26 -7.60 -2.94 3.63
N LEU A 27 -7.81 -2.91 4.95
CA LEU A 27 -7.89 -1.67 5.74
C LEU A 27 -6.57 -0.90 5.72
N PHE A 28 -5.45 -1.60 5.83
CA PHE A 28 -4.12 -0.99 5.80
C PHE A 28 -3.83 -0.23 4.50
N TYR A 29 -4.41 -0.67 3.37
CA TYR A 29 -4.29 -0.02 2.06
C TYR A 29 -5.55 0.77 1.64
N GLY A 30 -6.33 1.28 2.62
CA GLY A 30 -7.46 2.18 2.35
C GLY A 30 -8.78 1.49 2.09
N ASP A 31 -9.08 0.42 2.82
CA ASP A 31 -10.32 -0.37 2.76
C ASP A 31 -10.61 -0.93 1.36
N LEU A 32 -9.63 -1.65 0.83
CA LEU A 32 -9.73 -2.25 -0.49
C LEU A 32 -10.75 -3.40 -0.52
N LYS A 33 -11.67 -3.36 -1.49
CA LYS A 33 -12.66 -4.43 -1.71
C LYS A 33 -11.99 -5.77 -2.01
N LYS A 34 -12.60 -6.87 -1.54
CA LYS A 34 -12.10 -8.25 -1.75
C LYS A 34 -11.81 -8.56 -3.23
N SER A 35 -12.70 -8.15 -4.13
CA SER A 35 -12.56 -8.38 -5.57
C SER A 35 -11.34 -7.67 -6.16
N TYR A 36 -11.09 -6.42 -5.72
CA TYR A 36 -9.92 -5.66 -6.13
C TYR A 36 -8.63 -6.29 -5.59
N LEU A 37 -8.59 -6.65 -4.30
CA LEU A 37 -7.45 -7.35 -3.69
C LEU A 37 -7.11 -8.64 -4.44
N LYS A 38 -8.14 -9.47 -4.76
CA LYS A 38 -7.94 -10.69 -5.51
C LYS A 38 -7.31 -10.43 -6.88
N LYS A 39 -7.88 -9.50 -7.66
CA LYS A 39 -7.35 -9.12 -8.99
C LYS A 39 -5.93 -8.57 -8.90
N SER A 40 -5.66 -7.69 -7.93
CA SER A 40 -4.36 -7.03 -7.77
C SER A 40 -3.26 -8.02 -7.38
N ILE A 41 -3.53 -8.91 -6.44
CA ILE A 41 -2.55 -9.94 -6.02
C ILE A 41 -2.31 -10.94 -7.15
N LEU A 42 -3.35 -11.39 -7.86
CA LEU A 42 -3.16 -12.28 -9.02
C LEU A 42 -2.37 -11.57 -10.14
N LYS A 43 -2.66 -10.29 -10.40
CA LYS A 43 -1.89 -9.50 -11.36
C LYS A 43 -0.43 -9.38 -10.96
N SER A 44 -0.12 -9.08 -9.70
CA SER A 44 1.26 -8.97 -9.21
C SER A 44 2.05 -10.28 -9.34
N ILE A 45 1.38 -11.42 -9.14
CA ILE A 45 1.99 -12.75 -9.26
C ILE A 45 2.21 -13.16 -10.72
N ASN A 46 1.28 -12.79 -11.62
CA ASN A 46 1.31 -13.18 -13.03
C ASN A 46 2.19 -12.26 -13.90
N THR A 47 2.80 -11.22 -13.35
CA THR A 47 3.79 -10.42 -14.08
C THR A 47 4.98 -11.31 -14.43
N LYS A 48 5.14 -11.59 -15.75
CA LYS A 48 6.04 -12.60 -16.34
C LYS A 48 7.54 -12.40 -16.11
N ASN A 49 7.95 -11.41 -15.31
CA ASN A 49 9.35 -11.03 -15.15
C ASN A 49 10.08 -11.79 -14.03
N TYR A 50 9.40 -12.66 -13.33
CA TYR A 50 10.01 -13.47 -12.28
C TYR A 50 9.92 -14.94 -12.70
N GLY A 51 11.07 -15.58 -12.96
CA GLY A 51 11.16 -17.03 -13.10
C GLY A 51 10.47 -17.76 -11.95
N ASN A 52 10.62 -19.02 -11.69
CA ASN A 52 9.93 -19.76 -10.60
C ASN A 52 10.15 -19.04 -9.24
N PRO A 53 9.28 -18.10 -8.82
CA PRO A 53 9.54 -17.31 -7.63
C PRO A 53 9.21 -18.15 -6.38
N ASN A 54 10.11 -18.11 -5.42
CA ASN A 54 9.88 -18.65 -4.09
C ASN A 54 8.75 -17.87 -3.38
N LEU A 55 8.22 -18.38 -2.28
CA LEU A 55 7.13 -17.71 -1.54
C LEU A 55 7.53 -16.31 -1.04
N SER A 56 8.80 -16.10 -0.71
CA SER A 56 9.39 -14.81 -0.37
C SER A 56 9.27 -13.79 -1.50
N ASP A 57 9.49 -14.22 -2.74
CA ASP A 57 9.42 -13.38 -3.92
C ASP A 57 7.98 -12.90 -4.20
N TYR A 58 6.98 -13.77 -4.00
CA TYR A 58 5.58 -13.39 -4.12
C TYR A 58 5.17 -12.33 -3.09
N ARG A 59 5.69 -12.41 -1.87
CA ARG A 59 5.46 -11.40 -0.84
C ARG A 59 6.01 -10.06 -1.28
N HIS A 60 7.26 -10.04 -1.72
CA HIS A 60 7.96 -8.83 -2.16
C HIS A 60 7.24 -8.18 -3.34
N VAL A 61 6.93 -8.94 -4.40
CA VAL A 61 6.20 -8.45 -5.57
C VAL A 61 4.83 -7.89 -5.21
N THR A 62 4.10 -8.58 -4.32
CA THR A 62 2.79 -8.11 -3.86
C THR A 62 2.91 -6.81 -3.08
N LEU A 63 3.89 -6.69 -2.17
CA LEU A 63 4.12 -5.47 -1.42
C LEU A 63 4.55 -4.31 -2.33
N LYS A 64 5.49 -4.54 -3.24
CA LYS A 64 5.89 -3.57 -4.26
C LYS A 64 4.68 -3.01 -5.01
N PHE A 65 3.78 -3.91 -5.44
CA PHE A 65 2.58 -3.51 -6.16
C PHE A 65 1.66 -2.59 -5.34
N PHE A 66 1.48 -2.84 -4.03
CA PHE A 66 0.64 -2.00 -3.19
C PHE A 66 1.35 -0.73 -2.71
N GLU A 67 2.65 -0.78 -2.45
CA GLU A 67 3.44 0.40 -2.05
C GLU A 67 3.74 1.35 -3.23
N SER A 68 3.69 0.87 -4.50
CA SER A 68 3.81 1.74 -5.68
C SER A 68 2.54 2.53 -6.02
N ARG A 69 1.44 2.33 -5.31
CA ARG A 69 0.20 3.08 -5.55
C ARG A 69 0.36 4.53 -5.11
N LEU A 70 -0.13 5.46 -5.92
CA LEU A 70 0.01 6.90 -5.68
C LEU A 70 -0.64 7.34 -4.34
N ASP A 71 -1.83 6.81 -4.01
CA ASP A 71 -2.52 7.10 -2.74
C ASP A 71 -1.72 6.61 -1.53
N THR A 72 -1.10 5.44 -1.65
CA THR A 72 -0.23 4.89 -0.60
C THR A 72 1.03 5.74 -0.42
N VAL A 73 1.69 6.13 -1.50
CA VAL A 73 2.93 6.93 -1.47
C VAL A 73 2.69 8.30 -0.81
N ILE A 74 1.60 9.00 -1.16
CA ILE A 74 1.25 10.30 -0.56
C ILE A 74 1.02 10.14 0.96
N HIS A 75 0.34 9.08 1.37
CA HIS A 75 0.11 8.81 2.79
C HIS A 75 1.41 8.43 3.51
N ARG A 76 2.27 7.59 2.93
CA ARG A 76 3.58 7.23 3.50
C ARG A 76 4.54 8.40 3.63
N ALA A 77 4.43 9.39 2.76
CA ALA A 77 5.18 10.64 2.82
C ALA A 77 4.63 11.64 3.86
N ASN A 78 3.58 11.28 4.62
CA ASN A 78 2.88 12.14 5.58
C ASN A 78 2.24 13.41 4.96
N PHE A 79 1.98 13.42 3.66
CA PHE A 79 1.26 14.51 3.00
C PHE A 79 -0.24 14.46 3.26
N SER A 80 -0.75 13.33 3.74
CA SER A 80 -2.13 13.14 4.18
C SER A 80 -2.20 12.33 5.47
N LEU A 81 -3.20 12.58 6.29
CA LEU A 81 -3.43 11.89 7.55
C LEU A 81 -4.00 10.47 7.33
N SER A 82 -4.64 10.23 6.20
CA SER A 82 -5.20 8.93 5.83
C SER A 82 -5.08 8.67 4.33
N ILE A 83 -5.18 7.39 3.94
CA ILE A 83 -5.20 7.00 2.51
C ILE A 83 -6.46 7.53 1.81
N GLN A 84 -7.58 7.69 2.52
CA GLN A 84 -8.80 8.28 1.97
C GLN A 84 -8.59 9.76 1.62
N GLU A 85 -7.93 10.52 2.50
CA GLU A 85 -7.57 11.91 2.24
C GLU A 85 -6.59 12.03 1.07
N ALA A 86 -5.56 11.15 1.00
CA ALA A 86 -4.67 11.05 -0.16
C ALA A 86 -5.46 10.82 -1.45
N SER A 87 -6.43 9.89 -1.41
CA SER A 87 -7.31 9.62 -2.55
C SER A 87 -8.11 10.84 -2.99
N GLN A 88 -8.60 11.66 -2.05
CA GLN A 88 -9.31 12.90 -2.37
C GLN A 88 -8.38 13.92 -3.02
N LEU A 89 -7.16 14.12 -2.51
CA LEU A 89 -6.17 15.01 -3.12
C LEU A 89 -5.89 14.62 -4.58
N ILE A 90 -5.77 13.34 -4.86
CA ILE A 90 -5.55 12.83 -6.22
C ILE A 90 -6.78 13.08 -7.11
N LEU A 91 -7.97 12.69 -6.65
CA LEU A 91 -9.21 12.83 -7.43
C LEU A 91 -9.51 14.29 -7.79
N HIS A 92 -9.19 15.22 -6.90
CA HIS A 92 -9.34 16.66 -7.15
C HIS A 92 -8.24 17.27 -8.04
N GLY A 93 -7.25 16.44 -8.48
CA GLY A 93 -6.18 16.90 -9.37
C GLY A 93 -5.12 17.76 -8.68
N HIS A 94 -4.97 17.64 -7.36
CA HIS A 94 -3.96 18.37 -6.59
C HIS A 94 -2.59 17.69 -6.58
N VAL A 95 -2.44 16.59 -7.30
CA VAL A 95 -1.21 15.80 -7.38
C VAL A 95 -0.75 15.71 -8.83
N LEU A 96 0.52 16.00 -9.05
CA LEU A 96 1.19 15.88 -10.33
C LEU A 96 2.18 14.71 -10.27
N VAL A 97 2.29 13.95 -11.34
CA VAL A 97 3.34 12.95 -11.54
C VAL A 97 4.09 13.32 -12.81
N ASN A 98 5.39 13.54 -12.68
CA ASN A 98 6.25 14.03 -13.77
C ASN A 98 5.67 15.28 -14.46
N GLY A 99 5.15 16.23 -13.65
CA GLY A 99 4.55 17.48 -14.11
C GLY A 99 3.14 17.35 -14.69
N LYS A 100 2.54 16.16 -14.77
CA LYS A 100 1.19 15.93 -15.31
C LYS A 100 0.18 15.64 -14.20
N PRO A 101 -1.01 16.27 -14.20
CA PRO A 101 -2.02 16.02 -13.19
C PRO A 101 -2.60 14.60 -13.34
N VAL A 102 -2.57 13.83 -12.26
CA VAL A 102 -3.15 12.48 -12.19
C VAL A 102 -4.38 12.50 -11.31
N LYS A 103 -5.50 11.96 -11.82
CA LYS A 103 -6.78 11.85 -11.10
C LYS A 103 -7.14 10.41 -10.68
N THR A 104 -6.28 9.45 -10.98
CA THR A 104 -6.51 8.04 -10.67
C THR A 104 -5.78 7.66 -9.39
N LYS A 105 -6.51 7.43 -8.29
CA LYS A 105 -5.92 7.08 -6.99
C LYS A 105 -5.08 5.80 -7.01
N SER A 106 -5.46 4.83 -7.82
CA SER A 106 -4.75 3.55 -7.99
C SER A 106 -3.68 3.60 -9.09
N TYR A 107 -3.18 4.78 -9.45
CA TYR A 107 -2.07 4.94 -10.37
C TYR A 107 -0.82 4.28 -9.76
N HIS A 108 -0.13 3.45 -10.53
CA HIS A 108 1.11 2.80 -10.10
C HIS A 108 2.31 3.58 -10.60
N LEU A 109 3.17 3.93 -9.66
CA LEU A 109 4.40 4.67 -9.93
C LEU A 109 5.50 3.75 -10.43
N SER A 110 6.29 4.26 -11.35
CA SER A 110 7.55 3.65 -11.79
C SER A 110 8.71 4.18 -10.95
N THR A 111 9.82 3.45 -10.91
CA THR A 111 11.02 3.91 -10.22
C THR A 111 11.50 5.24 -10.83
N ASN A 112 11.88 6.17 -9.98
CA ASN A 112 12.30 7.54 -10.28
C ASN A 112 11.17 8.50 -10.75
N ASP A 113 9.90 8.10 -10.62
CA ASP A 113 8.81 9.05 -10.82
C ASP A 113 8.85 10.17 -9.77
N LEU A 114 8.69 11.41 -10.24
CA LEU A 114 8.59 12.60 -9.41
C LEU A 114 7.11 12.93 -9.15
N ILE A 115 6.74 12.96 -7.87
CA ILE A 115 5.40 13.31 -7.41
C ILE A 115 5.46 14.70 -6.78
N GLU A 116 4.57 15.58 -7.14
CA GLU A 116 4.51 16.95 -6.66
C GLU A 116 3.09 17.32 -6.25
N ILE A 117 2.97 18.16 -5.24
CA ILE A 117 1.69 18.82 -4.91
C ILE A 117 1.52 20.03 -5.81
N ALA A 118 0.39 20.11 -6.51
CA ALA A 118 0.06 21.22 -7.41
C ALA A 118 0.30 22.59 -6.75
N HIS A 119 0.72 23.57 -7.55
CA HIS A 119 1.07 24.92 -7.08
C HIS A 119 -0.13 25.75 -6.58
N ASN A 120 -1.22 25.10 -6.21
CA ASN A 120 -2.38 25.74 -5.59
C ASN A 120 -2.09 26.04 -4.11
N LYS A 121 -2.25 27.32 -3.70
CA LYS A 121 -2.03 27.77 -2.32
C LYS A 121 -2.84 26.96 -1.29
N LYS A 122 -4.11 26.62 -1.60
CA LYS A 122 -4.99 25.86 -0.70
C LYS A 122 -4.49 24.43 -0.48
N SER A 123 -4.09 23.73 -1.54
CA SER A 123 -3.60 22.33 -1.47
C SER A 123 -2.28 22.27 -0.71
N ARG A 124 -1.35 23.18 -0.99
CA ARG A 124 -0.06 23.24 -0.29
C ARG A 124 -0.21 23.60 1.18
N ALA A 125 -1.11 24.52 1.52
CA ALA A 125 -1.41 24.87 2.92
C ALA A 125 -2.01 23.66 3.68
N LEU A 126 -2.91 22.89 3.05
CA LEU A 126 -3.49 21.69 3.64
C LEU A 126 -2.43 20.64 3.91
N VAL A 127 -1.55 20.35 2.94
CA VAL A 127 -0.47 19.38 3.12
C VAL A 127 0.52 19.82 4.21
N LYS A 128 0.91 21.08 4.25
CA LYS A 128 1.75 21.62 5.34
C LYS A 128 1.10 21.44 6.70
N LYS A 129 -0.19 21.78 6.82
CA LYS A 129 -0.96 21.56 8.04
C LYS A 129 -1.02 20.07 8.46
N ASN A 130 -1.06 19.15 7.50
CA ASN A 130 -1.04 17.71 7.78
C ASN A 130 0.33 17.26 8.30
N ILE A 131 1.41 17.78 7.71
CA ILE A 131 2.78 17.53 8.16
C ILE A 131 2.97 18.04 9.62
N ASP A 132 2.51 19.26 9.92
CA ASP A 132 2.60 19.87 11.25
C ASP A 132 1.76 19.11 12.30
N ARG A 133 0.64 18.50 11.87
CA ARG A 133 -0.23 17.68 12.74
C ARG A 133 0.33 16.28 13.02
N SER A 134 1.25 15.79 12.21
CA SER A 134 1.93 14.54 12.50
C SER A 134 2.80 14.75 13.75
N ASN A 135 2.37 14.21 14.90
CA ASN A 135 3.04 14.34 16.20
C ASN A 135 4.43 13.71 16.24
N PHE A 136 4.86 13.09 15.18
CA PHE A 136 6.16 12.45 15.04
C PHE A 136 6.93 13.11 13.91
N TRP A 137 8.24 13.23 14.07
CA TRP A 137 9.12 13.62 12.97
C TRP A 137 8.85 12.67 11.78
N PRO A 138 8.47 13.21 10.61
CA PRO A 138 8.12 12.37 9.49
C PRO A 138 9.37 11.65 8.98
N ILE A 139 9.50 10.37 9.33
CA ILE A 139 10.54 9.50 8.77
C ILE A 139 9.88 8.74 7.61
N PRO A 140 10.16 9.14 6.35
CA PRO A 140 9.62 8.45 5.20
C PRO A 140 10.23 7.04 5.09
N PRO A 141 9.50 6.07 4.51
CA PRO A 141 10.05 4.76 4.19
C PRO A 141 11.26 4.90 3.25
N LYS A 142 12.21 3.95 3.33
CA LYS A 142 13.48 3.98 2.56
C LYS A 142 13.30 4.11 1.04
N HIS A 143 12.16 3.65 0.51
CA HIS A 143 11.85 3.73 -0.92
C HIS A 143 11.29 5.08 -1.36
N LEU A 144 11.16 6.06 -0.46
CA LEU A 144 10.67 7.40 -0.75
C LEU A 144 11.73 8.44 -0.37
N LEU A 145 12.12 9.26 -1.33
CA LEU A 145 12.89 10.48 -1.06
C LEU A 145 11.94 11.65 -1.01
N VAL A 146 11.76 12.24 0.17
CA VAL A 146 10.75 13.29 0.40
C VAL A 146 11.41 14.61 0.72
N ASN A 147 11.03 15.66 -0.01
CA ASN A 147 11.39 17.04 0.30
C ASN A 147 10.14 17.77 0.84
N TYR A 148 10.10 18.00 2.14
CA TYR A 148 8.97 18.64 2.83
C TYR A 148 8.87 20.15 2.55
N ASN A 149 9.96 20.81 2.17
CA ASN A 149 9.96 22.24 1.84
C ASN A 149 9.30 22.52 0.48
N THR A 150 9.67 21.73 -0.52
CA THR A 150 9.14 21.84 -1.89
C THR A 150 7.84 21.06 -2.07
N LEU A 151 7.51 20.11 -1.16
CA LEU A 151 6.40 19.17 -1.22
C LEU A 151 6.51 18.26 -2.44
N GLN A 152 7.70 17.68 -2.60
CA GLN A 152 8.04 16.74 -3.67
C GLN A 152 8.45 15.39 -3.10
N ILE A 153 8.12 14.33 -3.83
CA ILE A 153 8.46 12.96 -3.49
C ILE A 153 9.08 12.31 -4.74
N ILE A 154 10.20 11.61 -4.58
CA ILE A 154 10.75 10.73 -5.61
C ILE A 154 10.52 9.28 -5.15
N PHE A 155 9.91 8.48 -6.02
CA PHE A 155 9.71 7.07 -5.78
C PHE A 155 10.98 6.31 -6.16
N ALA A 156 11.86 6.08 -5.18
CA ALA A 156 13.18 5.45 -5.35
C ALA A 156 13.17 3.98 -4.92
N TYR A 157 12.26 3.19 -5.51
CA TYR A 157 12.14 1.78 -5.13
C TYR A 157 13.38 1.00 -5.61
N GLN A 158 14.15 0.45 -4.66
CA GLN A 158 15.21 -0.51 -4.90
C GLN A 158 14.67 -1.92 -4.58
N ASP A 159 15.09 -2.91 -5.35
CA ASP A 159 14.65 -4.32 -5.17
C ASP A 159 15.30 -4.99 -3.93
N ASP A 160 15.54 -4.23 -2.88
CA ASP A 160 16.04 -4.75 -1.61
C ASP A 160 14.98 -5.62 -0.93
N SER A 161 15.32 -6.86 -0.64
CA SER A 161 14.48 -7.86 0.05
C SER A 161 14.01 -7.42 1.45
N ASN A 162 14.53 -6.32 1.99
CA ASN A 162 14.26 -5.80 3.32
C ASN A 162 13.17 -4.71 3.38
N LEU A 163 12.52 -4.38 2.26
CA LEU A 163 11.44 -3.39 2.22
C LEU A 163 10.11 -3.98 2.71
N MET A 164 10.05 -4.22 4.01
CA MET A 164 8.79 -4.51 4.68
C MET A 164 8.19 -3.20 5.17
N PRO A 165 6.98 -2.82 4.71
CA PRO A 165 6.25 -1.76 5.37
C PRO A 165 6.05 -2.15 6.83
N VAL A 166 6.27 -1.21 7.74
CA VAL A 166 6.06 -1.44 9.17
C VAL A 166 4.55 -1.54 9.39
N PHE A 167 4.05 -2.76 9.51
CA PHE A 167 2.67 -3.00 9.92
C PHE A 167 2.58 -2.86 11.44
N ASN A 168 1.71 -1.98 11.92
CA ASN A 168 1.45 -1.82 13.36
C ASN A 168 0.81 -3.05 14.02
N HIS A 169 0.37 -4.02 13.20
CA HIS A 169 -0.25 -5.27 13.64
C HIS A 169 0.45 -6.46 13.01
N TYR A 170 0.44 -7.60 13.71
CA TYR A 170 0.93 -8.86 13.17
C TYR A 170 0.10 -9.28 11.95
N LEU A 171 0.60 -8.98 10.76
CA LEU A 171 -0.02 -9.30 9.48
C LEU A 171 0.79 -10.39 8.77
N ASN A 172 0.16 -11.55 8.59
CA ASN A 172 0.77 -12.65 7.83
C ASN A 172 0.35 -12.55 6.36
N ILE A 173 1.20 -11.90 5.55
CA ILE A 173 0.97 -11.68 4.12
C ILE A 173 0.90 -13.00 3.37
N ASP A 174 1.69 -13.99 3.74
CA ASP A 174 1.70 -15.31 3.08
C ASP A 174 0.34 -16.00 3.21
N SER A 175 -0.31 -15.86 4.37
CA SER A 175 -1.66 -16.38 4.57
C SER A 175 -2.69 -15.68 3.68
N VAL A 176 -2.53 -14.36 3.46
CA VAL A 176 -3.40 -13.58 2.56
C VAL A 176 -3.22 -14.05 1.11
N ILE A 177 -1.97 -14.19 0.65
CA ILE A 177 -1.64 -14.65 -0.71
C ILE A 177 -2.15 -16.08 -0.93
N ALA A 178 -1.86 -17.00 0.02
CA ALA A 178 -2.26 -18.39 -0.08
C ALA A 178 -3.80 -18.56 -0.14
N ASN A 179 -4.54 -17.76 0.63
CA ASN A 179 -6.01 -17.80 0.60
C ASN A 179 -6.61 -17.27 -0.71
N ILE A 180 -5.95 -16.30 -1.33
CA ILE A 180 -6.40 -15.75 -2.61
C ILE A 180 -6.10 -16.70 -3.77
N LYS A 181 -5.00 -17.44 -3.71
CA LYS A 181 -4.68 -18.47 -4.73
C LYS A 181 -5.64 -19.67 -4.70
N LYS A 182 -6.16 -20.03 -3.50
CA LYS A 182 -7.03 -21.21 -3.31
C LYS A 182 -8.52 -20.95 -3.60
N GLY A 183 -8.95 -19.70 -3.69
CA GLY A 183 -10.36 -19.32 -3.91
C GLY A 183 -10.55 -18.41 -5.08
#